data_cd4bb374b5cf7b719bb645b687656a78
#
_entry.id   cd4bb374b5cf7b719bb645b687656a78
#
_cell.length_a   1.000
_cell.length_b   1.000
_cell.length_c   1.000
_cell.angle_alpha   90.00
_cell.angle_beta   90.00
_cell.angle_gamma   90.00
#
_symmetry.space_group_name_H-M   'P 1'
#
loop_
_entity.id
_entity.type
_entity.pdbx_description
1 polymer ?
#
loop_
_entity_poly.entity_id
_entity_poly.type
_entity_poly.pdbx_seq_one_letter_code
_entity_poly.pdbx_strand_id
1 'polypeptide(L)'
;MRERSSLSAGQREELVALFEQGCSYWAAAHHVGVGVYPVRALFRRFLLHGKLCLVEKPSKQQYSFEIKKEVVQRHLAGESKMDLAREFGLSSDQVVGYWSRKWRTGGDDALKLKPKGRPKGSVKPKVLTEEDKLRREDERLRAENAYLKKLRDLRNQGHA
;
A
#
# COMPACT_ATOMS: atom_id res chain seq x y z
N MET A 1 5.07 18.17 -5.95
CA MET A 1 4.56 16.78 -5.97
C MET A 1 5.65 15.89 -6.54
N ARG A 2 6.16 14.89 -5.82
CA ARG A 2 7.12 13.92 -6.39
C ARG A 2 6.32 12.95 -7.24
N GLU A 3 6.64 12.87 -8.53
CA GLU A 3 6.09 11.82 -9.40
C GLU A 3 6.35 10.46 -8.77
N ARG A 4 5.31 9.64 -8.64
CA ARG A 4 5.38 8.31 -7.98
C ARG A 4 6.21 7.29 -8.76
N SER A 5 6.57 7.58 -9.98
CA SER A 5 7.36 6.72 -10.84
C SER A 5 8.44 7.56 -11.53
N SER A 6 9.70 7.21 -11.29
CA SER A 6 10.84 7.82 -11.96
C SER A 6 11.08 7.31 -13.38
N LEU A 7 10.23 6.40 -13.90
CA LEU A 7 10.28 5.85 -15.26
C LEU A 7 8.94 6.05 -15.95
N SER A 8 8.95 6.63 -17.16
CA SER A 8 7.77 6.71 -18.02
C SER A 8 7.37 5.32 -18.58
N ALA A 9 6.18 5.20 -19.15
CA ALA A 9 5.72 3.94 -19.76
C ALA A 9 6.65 3.50 -20.91
N GLY A 10 6.99 4.41 -21.83
CA GLY A 10 7.89 4.11 -22.94
C GLY A 10 9.30 3.69 -22.47
N GLN A 11 9.86 4.37 -21.45
CA GLN A 11 11.14 3.95 -20.86
C GLN A 11 11.10 2.55 -20.26
N ARG A 12 9.97 2.14 -19.68
CA ARG A 12 9.81 0.77 -19.14
C ARG A 12 9.79 -0.27 -20.25
N GLU A 13 9.09 0.01 -21.34
CA GLU A 13 9.03 -0.89 -22.50
C GLU A 13 10.40 -1.04 -23.16
N GLU A 14 11.12 0.06 -23.37
CA GLU A 14 12.48 0.08 -23.91
C GLU A 14 13.45 -0.71 -23.02
N LEU A 15 13.40 -0.49 -21.69
CA LEU A 15 14.21 -1.23 -20.73
C LEU A 15 13.92 -2.72 -20.74
N VAL A 16 12.66 -3.13 -20.87
CA VAL A 16 12.28 -4.54 -20.93
C VAL A 16 12.78 -5.18 -22.24
N ALA A 17 12.73 -4.48 -23.36
CA ALA A 17 13.30 -4.94 -24.62
C ALA A 17 14.83 -5.17 -24.50
N LEU A 18 15.55 -4.27 -23.82
CA LEU A 18 16.98 -4.43 -23.55
C LEU A 18 17.26 -5.63 -22.64
N PHE A 19 16.40 -5.88 -21.63
CA PHE A 19 16.54 -7.05 -20.76
C PHE A 19 16.34 -8.37 -21.52
N GLU A 20 15.44 -8.42 -22.50
CA GLU A 20 15.24 -9.57 -23.38
C GLU A 20 16.45 -9.86 -24.25
N GLN A 21 17.19 -8.84 -24.64
CA GLN A 21 18.46 -8.95 -25.37
C GLN A 21 19.63 -9.36 -24.46
N GLY A 22 19.39 -9.58 -23.15
CA GLY A 22 20.39 -9.98 -22.19
C GLY A 22 21.19 -8.82 -21.58
N CYS A 23 20.76 -7.57 -21.79
CA CYS A 23 21.42 -6.44 -21.17
C CYS A 23 21.24 -6.45 -19.65
N SER A 24 22.31 -6.13 -18.91
CA SER A 24 22.22 -5.95 -17.47
C SER A 24 21.43 -4.70 -17.13
N TYR A 25 20.81 -4.66 -15.93
CA TYR A 25 20.08 -3.47 -15.49
C TYR A 25 20.94 -2.20 -15.45
N TRP A 26 22.25 -2.34 -15.23
CA TRP A 26 23.17 -1.21 -15.20
C TRP A 26 23.42 -0.66 -16.61
N ALA A 27 23.73 -1.53 -17.58
CA ALA A 27 23.93 -1.15 -18.97
C ALA A 27 22.65 -0.55 -19.58
N ALA A 28 21.49 -1.16 -19.32
CA ALA A 28 20.20 -0.66 -19.79
C ALA A 28 19.86 0.72 -19.18
N ALA A 29 20.19 0.95 -17.89
CA ALA A 29 19.99 2.25 -17.25
C ALA A 29 20.83 3.36 -17.93
N HIS A 30 22.08 3.06 -18.25
CA HIS A 30 22.96 3.98 -18.96
C HIS A 30 22.49 4.24 -20.39
N HIS A 31 22.03 3.20 -21.10
CA HIS A 31 21.53 3.33 -22.48
C HIS A 31 20.33 4.28 -22.57
N VAL A 32 19.37 4.11 -21.68
CA VAL A 32 18.12 4.92 -21.62
C VAL A 32 18.32 6.27 -20.93
N GLY A 33 19.47 6.49 -20.27
CA GLY A 33 19.77 7.75 -19.57
C GLY A 33 18.95 7.95 -18.28
N VAL A 34 18.62 6.88 -17.57
CA VAL A 34 17.78 6.90 -16.36
C VAL A 34 18.54 6.41 -15.12
N GLY A 35 18.00 6.70 -13.96
CA GLY A 35 18.59 6.28 -12.68
C GLY A 35 18.64 4.76 -12.52
N VAL A 36 19.74 4.22 -12.01
CA VAL A 36 19.96 2.76 -11.86
C VAL A 36 18.98 2.10 -10.88
N TYR A 37 18.59 2.78 -9.81
CA TYR A 37 17.70 2.21 -8.78
C TYR A 37 16.31 1.77 -9.30
N PRO A 38 15.57 2.63 -10.01
CA PRO A 38 14.28 2.23 -10.57
C PRO A 38 14.43 1.14 -11.64
N VAL A 39 15.50 1.17 -12.43
CA VAL A 39 15.78 0.14 -13.45
C VAL A 39 16.07 -1.21 -12.79
N ARG A 40 16.86 -1.23 -11.72
CA ARG A 40 17.11 -2.45 -10.94
C ARG A 40 15.83 -3.05 -10.35
N ALA A 41 14.90 -2.21 -9.87
CA ALA A 41 13.61 -2.66 -9.38
C ALA A 41 12.75 -3.28 -10.50
N LEU A 42 12.74 -2.65 -11.68
CA LEU A 42 12.05 -3.18 -12.86
C LEU A 42 12.69 -4.50 -13.32
N PHE A 43 14.02 -4.59 -13.37
CA PHE A 43 14.75 -5.81 -13.77
C PHE A 43 14.42 -7.01 -12.86
N ARG A 44 14.34 -6.81 -11.53
CA ARG A 44 13.91 -7.87 -10.61
C ARG A 44 12.50 -8.35 -10.88
N ARG A 45 11.59 -7.44 -11.22
CA ARG A 45 10.23 -7.81 -11.63
C ARG A 45 10.22 -8.56 -12.96
N PHE A 46 11.07 -8.14 -13.91
CA PHE A 46 11.23 -8.82 -15.17
C PHE A 46 11.75 -10.26 -14.99
N LEU A 47 12.72 -10.49 -14.11
CA LEU A 47 13.22 -11.84 -13.82
C LEU A 47 12.15 -12.77 -13.20
N LEU A 48 11.15 -12.21 -12.51
CA LEU A 48 10.04 -12.98 -11.92
C LEU A 48 8.88 -13.20 -12.90
N HIS A 49 8.51 -12.18 -13.63
CA HIS A 49 7.25 -12.13 -14.38
C HIS A 49 7.42 -11.94 -15.88
N GLY A 50 8.66 -11.86 -16.38
CA GLY A 50 8.92 -11.54 -17.79
C GLY A 50 8.25 -10.24 -18.22
N LYS A 51 7.70 -10.20 -19.43
CA LYS A 51 6.95 -9.04 -19.97
C LYS A 51 5.74 -8.62 -19.13
N LEU A 52 5.18 -9.51 -18.31
CA LEU A 52 4.07 -9.18 -17.43
C LEU A 52 4.45 -8.16 -16.33
N CYS A 53 5.75 -7.87 -16.17
CA CYS A 53 6.20 -6.79 -15.30
C CYS A 53 5.73 -5.39 -15.72
N LEU A 54 5.35 -5.21 -17.00
CA LEU A 54 4.79 -3.97 -17.55
C LEU A 54 3.32 -3.76 -17.16
N VAL A 55 2.59 -4.85 -16.90
CA VAL A 55 1.18 -4.77 -16.52
C VAL A 55 1.04 -4.22 -15.11
N GLU A 56 0.34 -3.12 -14.97
CA GLU A 56 0.03 -2.55 -13.65
C GLU A 56 -1.01 -3.41 -12.93
N LYS A 57 -0.67 -3.88 -11.73
CA LYS A 57 -1.64 -4.59 -10.89
C LYS A 57 -2.58 -3.59 -10.24
N PRO A 58 -3.90 -3.72 -10.41
CA PRO A 58 -4.88 -2.74 -9.91
C PRO A 58 -4.92 -2.66 -8.37
N SER A 59 -4.47 -3.68 -7.68
CA SER A 59 -4.48 -3.73 -6.22
C SER A 59 -3.24 -4.41 -5.64
N LYS A 60 -2.91 -4.05 -4.40
CA LYS A 60 -1.85 -4.71 -3.64
C LYS A 60 -2.27 -6.13 -3.29
N GLN A 61 -1.53 -7.12 -3.80
CA GLN A 61 -1.79 -8.53 -3.52
C GLN A 61 -1.65 -8.84 -2.02
N GLN A 62 -2.65 -9.54 -1.48
CA GLN A 62 -2.63 -10.04 -0.10
C GLN A 62 -2.37 -11.54 -0.13
N TYR A 63 -1.50 -12.00 0.77
CA TYR A 63 -1.14 -13.42 0.91
C TYR A 63 -1.67 -13.93 2.24
N SER A 64 -2.14 -15.18 2.27
CA SER A 64 -2.61 -15.83 3.49
C SER A 64 -1.47 -15.98 4.52
N PHE A 65 -1.82 -16.31 5.74
CA PHE A 65 -0.83 -16.55 6.79
C PHE A 65 -0.02 -17.82 6.48
N GLU A 66 -0.67 -18.85 5.98
CA GLU A 66 -0.08 -20.16 5.65
C GLU A 66 1.02 -20.00 4.59
N ILE A 67 0.71 -19.30 3.49
CA ILE A 67 1.69 -19.00 2.43
C ILE A 67 2.90 -18.26 2.99
N LYS A 68 2.68 -17.24 3.84
CA LYS A 68 3.79 -16.48 4.43
C LYS A 68 4.66 -17.35 5.31
N LYS A 69 4.05 -18.23 6.11
CA LYS A 69 4.76 -19.13 7.02
C LYS A 69 5.58 -20.15 6.24
N GLU A 70 5.00 -20.79 5.25
CA GLU A 70 5.66 -21.75 4.38
C GLU A 70 6.87 -21.14 3.66
N VAL A 71 6.68 -19.99 3.01
CA VAL A 71 7.77 -19.27 2.33
C VAL A 71 8.90 -18.92 3.30
N VAL A 72 8.58 -18.48 4.51
CA VAL A 72 9.61 -18.17 5.53
C VAL A 72 10.36 -19.42 5.96
N GLN A 73 9.67 -20.52 6.22
CA GLN A 73 10.29 -21.79 6.63
C GLN A 73 11.23 -22.33 5.55
N ARG A 74 10.80 -22.36 4.30
CA ARG A 74 11.62 -22.82 3.17
C ARG A 74 12.81 -21.89 2.92
N HIS A 75 12.61 -20.58 3.06
CA HIS A 75 13.73 -19.62 2.98
C HIS A 75 14.76 -19.82 4.10
N LEU A 76 14.33 -20.13 5.31
CA LEU A 76 15.22 -20.44 6.44
C LEU A 76 15.94 -21.78 6.27
N ALA A 77 15.33 -22.73 5.54
CA ALA A 77 15.97 -23.97 5.12
C ALA A 77 17.03 -23.80 4.01
N GLY A 78 17.19 -22.56 3.48
CA GLY A 78 18.24 -22.21 2.50
C GLY A 78 17.76 -22.00 1.07
N GLU A 79 16.45 -22.06 0.81
CA GLU A 79 15.92 -21.84 -0.53
C GLU A 79 16.09 -20.37 -0.99
N SER A 80 16.29 -20.21 -2.30
CA SER A 80 16.46 -18.91 -2.94
C SER A 80 15.20 -18.07 -2.86
N LYS A 81 15.36 -16.77 -2.51
CA LYS A 81 14.24 -15.82 -2.50
C LYS A 81 13.56 -15.68 -3.87
N MET A 82 14.34 -15.81 -4.93
CA MET A 82 13.85 -15.67 -6.30
C MET A 82 12.98 -16.87 -6.69
N ASP A 83 13.39 -18.09 -6.34
CA ASP A 83 12.66 -19.30 -6.67
C ASP A 83 11.35 -19.38 -5.89
N LEU A 84 11.41 -19.08 -4.59
CA LEU A 84 10.21 -18.95 -3.76
C LEU A 84 9.25 -17.88 -4.29
N ALA A 85 9.78 -16.73 -4.70
CA ALA A 85 8.93 -15.67 -5.25
C ALA A 85 8.26 -16.07 -6.56
N ARG A 86 8.94 -16.87 -7.39
CA ARG A 86 8.39 -17.40 -8.65
C ARG A 86 7.33 -18.45 -8.39
N GLU A 87 7.61 -19.42 -7.53
CA GLU A 87 6.71 -20.53 -7.19
C GLU A 87 5.40 -20.03 -6.56
N PHE A 88 5.50 -19.15 -5.57
CA PHE A 88 4.32 -18.60 -4.87
C PHE A 88 3.71 -17.37 -5.56
N GLY A 89 4.16 -17.00 -6.75
CA GLY A 89 3.64 -15.86 -7.51
C GLY A 89 3.74 -14.53 -6.74
N LEU A 90 4.80 -14.34 -5.97
CA LEU A 90 4.98 -13.13 -5.17
C LEU A 90 5.28 -11.92 -6.05
N SER A 91 4.88 -10.74 -5.60
CA SER A 91 5.10 -9.49 -6.34
C SER A 91 6.59 -9.12 -6.48
N SER A 92 7.47 -9.64 -5.63
CA SER A 92 8.91 -9.41 -5.64
C SER A 92 9.63 -10.37 -4.67
N ASP A 93 10.88 -10.69 -4.98
CA ASP A 93 11.79 -11.45 -4.13
C ASP A 93 12.02 -10.79 -2.76
N GLN A 94 11.90 -9.47 -2.69
CA GLN A 94 12.08 -8.70 -1.45
C GLN A 94 11.01 -9.00 -0.40
N VAL A 95 9.82 -9.44 -0.84
CA VAL A 95 8.72 -9.82 0.05
C VAL A 95 9.13 -10.99 0.95
N VAL A 96 9.86 -11.98 0.41
CA VAL A 96 10.40 -13.11 1.17
C VAL A 96 11.31 -12.61 2.30
N GLY A 97 12.26 -11.74 1.97
CA GLY A 97 13.18 -11.16 2.96
C GLY A 97 12.47 -10.31 4.02
N TYR A 98 11.42 -9.59 3.62
CA TYR A 98 10.61 -8.82 4.55
C TYR A 98 9.86 -9.72 5.54
N TRP A 99 9.23 -10.80 5.08
CA TRP A 99 8.54 -11.74 5.94
C TRP A 99 9.50 -12.48 6.88
N SER A 100 10.65 -12.93 6.39
CA SER A 100 11.67 -13.59 7.22
C SER A 100 12.18 -12.68 8.32
N ARG A 101 12.39 -11.40 8.03
CA ARG A 101 12.78 -10.40 9.02
C ARG A 101 11.70 -10.19 10.07
N LYS A 102 10.44 -10.07 9.63
CA LYS A 102 9.30 -9.96 10.55
C LYS A 102 9.16 -11.18 11.44
N TRP A 103 9.31 -12.36 10.88
CA TRP A 103 9.21 -13.61 11.63
C TRP A 103 10.31 -13.73 12.70
N ARG A 104 11.55 -13.35 12.38
CA ARG A 104 12.65 -13.32 13.35
C ARG A 104 12.39 -12.38 14.53
N THR A 105 11.64 -11.31 14.33
CA THR A 105 11.37 -10.32 15.38
C THR A 105 10.16 -10.69 16.24
N GLY A 106 9.14 -11.30 15.69
CA GLY A 106 7.87 -11.51 16.39
C GLY A 106 7.17 -12.83 16.07
N GLY A 107 7.91 -13.82 15.56
CA GLY A 107 7.40 -15.16 15.27
C GLY A 107 6.19 -15.17 14.33
N ASP A 108 5.37 -16.20 14.47
CA ASP A 108 4.18 -16.41 13.65
C ASP A 108 3.17 -15.26 13.75
N ASP A 109 3.04 -14.63 14.92
CA ASP A 109 2.10 -13.53 15.13
C ASP A 109 2.44 -12.28 14.30
N ALA A 110 3.70 -12.07 14.01
CA ALA A 110 4.13 -10.96 13.16
C ALA A 110 3.74 -11.14 11.68
N LEU A 111 3.48 -12.37 11.22
CA LEU A 111 3.04 -12.68 9.86
C LEU A 111 1.54 -12.55 9.68
N LYS A 112 0.76 -12.61 10.77
CA LYS A 112 -0.69 -12.46 10.72
C LYS A 112 -1.09 -11.11 10.14
N LEU A 113 -2.24 -11.07 9.47
CA LEU A 113 -2.82 -9.84 8.96
C LEU A 113 -3.25 -8.96 10.15
N LYS A 114 -2.61 -7.81 10.29
CA LYS A 114 -3.08 -6.79 11.25
C LYS A 114 -4.24 -6.02 10.63
N PRO A 115 -5.33 -5.78 11.38
CA PRO A 115 -6.42 -4.94 10.90
C PRO A 115 -5.88 -3.56 10.52
N LYS A 116 -6.31 -3.06 9.36
CA LYS A 116 -5.95 -1.71 8.91
C LYS A 116 -6.71 -0.72 9.78
N GLY A 117 -6.01 0.24 10.33
CA GLY A 117 -6.61 1.32 11.09
C GLY A 117 -5.82 1.67 12.35
N ARG A 118 -6.25 2.74 12.99
CA ARG A 118 -5.70 3.15 14.29
C ARG A 118 -6.13 2.11 15.33
N PRO A 119 -5.23 1.59 16.21
CA PRO A 119 -5.61 0.66 17.26
C PRO A 119 -6.75 1.23 18.10
N LYS A 120 -7.82 0.43 18.29
CA LYS A 120 -8.88 0.80 19.23
C LYS A 120 -8.25 0.99 20.61
N GLY A 121 -8.37 2.17 21.20
CA GLY A 121 -7.85 2.47 22.54
C GLY A 121 -6.60 3.35 22.59
N SER A 122 -6.01 3.76 21.47
CA SER A 122 -4.86 4.68 21.48
C SER A 122 -5.23 6.17 21.68
N VAL A 123 -6.51 6.47 21.76
CA VAL A 123 -6.99 7.79 22.20
C VAL A 123 -7.42 7.64 23.65
N LYS A 124 -6.64 8.16 24.59
CA LYS A 124 -7.17 8.45 25.92
C LYS A 124 -8.44 9.27 25.70
N PRO A 125 -9.60 8.86 26.23
CA PRO A 125 -10.80 9.67 26.10
C PRO A 125 -10.44 11.07 26.61
N LYS A 126 -10.53 12.06 25.73
CA LYS A 126 -10.36 13.45 26.16
C LYS A 126 -11.47 13.69 27.18
N VAL A 127 -11.10 13.85 28.44
CA VAL A 127 -12.07 14.20 29.45
C VAL A 127 -12.66 15.53 29.01
N LEU A 128 -13.91 15.49 28.58
CA LEU A 128 -14.65 16.68 28.16
C LEU A 128 -14.84 17.53 29.35
N THR A 129 -14.28 18.73 29.33
CA THR A 129 -14.57 19.75 30.36
C THR A 129 -16.05 20.15 30.27
N GLU A 130 -16.59 20.69 31.35
CA GLU A 130 -17.98 21.20 31.34
C GLU A 130 -18.16 22.28 30.27
N GLU A 131 -17.15 23.08 30.00
CA GLU A 131 -17.14 24.05 28.91
C GLU A 131 -17.26 23.38 27.52
N ASP A 132 -16.56 22.24 27.29
CA ASP A 132 -16.67 21.49 26.04
C ASP A 132 -18.07 20.89 25.85
N LYS A 133 -18.72 20.48 26.93
CA LYS A 133 -20.09 19.96 26.90
C LYS A 133 -21.09 21.07 26.57
N LEU A 134 -21.01 22.19 27.26
CA LEU A 134 -21.86 23.35 27.04
C LEU A 134 -21.69 23.92 25.62
N ARG A 135 -20.47 23.97 25.12
CA ARG A 135 -20.19 24.41 23.73
C ARG A 135 -20.85 23.51 22.72
N ARG A 136 -20.80 22.19 22.89
CA ARG A 136 -21.49 21.24 22.00
C ARG A 136 -23.02 21.37 22.06
N GLU A 137 -23.54 21.61 23.26
CA GLU A 137 -24.97 21.82 23.44
C GLU A 137 -25.44 23.13 22.78
N ASP A 138 -24.69 24.19 22.93
CA ASP A 138 -24.95 25.47 22.26
C ASP A 138 -24.92 25.34 20.73
N GLU A 139 -23.91 24.66 20.17
CA GLU A 139 -23.84 24.37 18.74
C GLU A 139 -25.05 23.55 18.26
N ARG A 140 -25.48 22.54 19.02
CA ARG A 140 -26.65 21.74 18.71
C ARG A 140 -27.93 22.57 18.70
N LEU A 141 -28.12 23.36 19.77
CA LEU A 141 -29.30 24.21 19.91
C LEU A 141 -29.35 25.30 18.81
N ARG A 142 -28.21 25.84 18.42
CA ARG A 142 -28.12 26.79 17.29
C ARG A 142 -28.53 26.14 15.97
N ALA A 143 -28.05 24.90 15.70
CA ALA A 143 -28.43 24.17 14.51
C ALA A 143 -29.92 23.82 14.49
N GLU A 144 -30.49 23.40 15.61
CA GLU A 144 -31.92 23.10 15.77
C GLU A 144 -32.78 24.36 15.58
N ASN A 145 -32.39 25.48 16.16
CA ASN A 145 -33.06 26.76 15.96
C ASN A 145 -33.01 27.21 14.49
N ALA A 146 -31.87 27.04 13.82
CA ALA A 146 -31.76 27.39 12.41
C ALA A 146 -32.68 26.51 11.54
N TYR A 147 -32.75 25.20 11.83
CA TYR A 147 -33.64 24.29 11.18
C TYR A 147 -35.13 24.65 11.38
N LEU A 148 -35.54 24.93 12.61
CA LEU A 148 -36.92 25.32 12.95
C LEU A 148 -37.29 26.65 12.29
N LYS A 149 -36.40 27.62 12.24
CA LYS A 149 -36.62 28.89 11.49
C LYS A 149 -36.87 28.61 10.02
N LYS A 150 -36.04 27.78 9.39
CA LYS A 150 -36.18 27.44 7.97
C LYS A 150 -37.49 26.68 7.69
N LEU A 151 -37.88 25.75 8.57
CA LEU A 151 -39.16 25.07 8.47
C LEU A 151 -40.35 26.05 8.56
N ARG A 152 -40.31 27.00 9.50
CA ARG A 152 -41.32 28.04 9.65
C ARG A 152 -41.43 28.91 8.39
N ASP A 153 -40.27 29.30 7.84
CA ASP A 153 -40.23 30.16 6.66
C ASP A 153 -40.82 29.42 5.43
N LEU A 154 -40.49 28.12 5.25
CA LEU A 154 -41.04 27.30 4.18
C LEU A 154 -42.57 27.13 4.33
N ARG A 155 -43.04 26.91 5.57
CA ARG A 155 -44.49 26.81 5.82
C ARG A 155 -45.23 28.11 5.49
N ASN A 156 -44.64 29.24 5.83
CA ASN A 156 -45.22 30.53 5.56
C ASN A 156 -45.21 30.86 4.05
N GLN A 157 -44.21 30.37 3.30
CA GLN A 157 -44.15 30.51 1.82
C GLN A 157 -45.10 29.55 1.10
N GLY A 158 -45.46 28.39 1.70
CA GLY A 158 -46.36 27.42 1.12
C GLY A 158 -47.87 27.71 1.35
N HIS A 159 -48.20 28.80 2.05
CA HIS A 159 -49.55 29.29 2.31
C HIS A 159 -49.89 30.62 1.64
N ALA A 160 -49.05 31.04 0.66
CA ALA A 160 -49.30 32.24 -0.16
C ALA A 160 -49.85 31.88 -1.53
#